data_30a9e0ffca2df619b9e8bd5f524be4fd
#
_entry.id   30a9e0ffca2df619b9e8bd5f524be4fd
#
_cell.length_a   1.000
_cell.length_b   1.000
_cell.length_c   1.000
_cell.angle_alpha   90.00
_cell.angle_beta   90.00
_cell.angle_gamma   90.00
#
_symmetry.space_group_name_H-M   'P 1'
#
loop_
_entity.id
_entity.type
_entity.pdbx_description
1 polymer ?
#
loop_
_entity_poly.entity_id
_entity_poly.type
_entity_poly.pdbx_seq_one_letter_code
_entity_poly.pdbx_strand_id
1 'polypeptide(L)'
;MKKIYRFFAVMALLLVTMTSKAQNDLALTLLPNFSYCNMYNPAIPVGSRTVIGLGISNINFSVLNTGVNYDNLFTFHNDGSVALDANKFVNSLDEHDNIIGTNFSMDVFRVGKRIGRLFIDLNYRVKFDAGLHYSRDFLGFFVNGNGNYLGKDNPANLSVGADFSLYSEMALGLQYRINDKLSIGVRPKLLVGFANLSVNNDGTKIYTDENTYSMTADVNLNISAATALDMDDISRLSDFTTYIEDMDTLIIENLFDIEENIGYGIDFGVSYTFNKHFGVAAGVYDLGYITWKDTKVKQNCKENMVINDALFNSMDDVLNMNIDFTDVYETLVDDVWGNDSIYNGGDYKTSLKTRIMLQGYYELCPLARFTAISQLYYVKEKFRPSLTLAYSGSILRLLNFTASYTMSEYSGNSVGAGLGINLGPLNVYVVTDNVMIATKYNASTMELLTSYDNANIRLGMVLTLGNRDKKKK
;
A
#
# COMPACT_ATOMS: atom_id res chain seq x y z
N MET A 1 -32.79 2.79 7.82
CA MET A 1 -32.26 3.82 6.88
C MET A 1 -31.00 4.53 7.41
N LYS A 2 -30.95 5.15 8.61
CA LYS A 2 -29.74 5.83 9.10
C LYS A 2 -28.51 4.90 9.32
N LYS A 3 -28.71 3.64 9.73
CA LYS A 3 -27.64 2.65 9.92
C LYS A 3 -27.06 2.17 8.59
N ILE A 4 -27.89 2.01 7.57
CA ILE A 4 -27.50 1.62 6.21
C ILE A 4 -26.65 2.72 5.56
N TYR A 5 -27.03 4.01 5.70
CA TYR A 5 -26.20 5.10 5.21
C TYR A 5 -24.83 5.20 5.91
N ARG A 6 -24.78 4.86 7.22
CA ARG A 6 -23.50 4.77 7.95
C ARG A 6 -22.66 3.59 7.49
N PHE A 7 -23.26 2.42 7.26
CA PHE A 7 -22.57 1.26 6.70
C PHE A 7 -22.06 1.53 5.28
N PHE A 8 -22.87 2.12 4.40
CA PHE A 8 -22.42 2.52 3.08
C PHE A 8 -21.43 3.69 3.10
N ALA A 9 -21.55 4.62 4.04
CA ALA A 9 -20.54 5.66 4.23
C ALA A 9 -19.22 5.06 4.77
N VAL A 10 -19.27 4.09 5.66
CA VAL A 10 -18.10 3.35 6.15
C VAL A 10 -17.58 2.41 5.06
N MET A 11 -18.43 1.69 4.32
CA MET A 11 -18.02 0.93 3.13
C MET A 11 -17.47 1.84 2.01
N ALA A 12 -18.11 2.98 1.74
CA ALA A 12 -17.56 3.97 0.81
C ALA A 12 -16.28 4.62 1.36
N LEU A 13 -16.20 4.86 2.65
CA LEU A 13 -14.98 5.31 3.32
C LEU A 13 -13.92 4.18 3.32
N LEU A 14 -14.32 2.93 3.57
CA LEU A 14 -13.45 1.75 3.43
C LEU A 14 -13.09 1.50 1.96
N LEU A 15 -14.01 1.67 1.02
CA LEU A 15 -13.72 1.62 -0.43
C LEU A 15 -12.84 2.80 -0.87
N VAL A 16 -12.98 3.96 -0.24
CA VAL A 16 -12.07 5.11 -0.41
C VAL A 16 -10.74 4.90 0.33
N THR A 17 -10.73 4.04 1.36
CA THR A 17 -9.55 3.82 2.22
C THR A 17 -8.83 2.50 2.01
N MET A 18 -9.36 1.56 1.21
CA MET A 18 -8.75 0.23 1.06
C MET A 18 -7.95 0.13 -0.22
N THR A 19 -6.63 0.34 -0.13
CA THR A 19 -5.82 0.03 -1.29
C THR A 19 -4.32 -0.04 -0.98
N SER A 20 -3.68 -1.16 -1.06
CA SER A 20 -2.24 -1.23 -0.90
C SER A 20 -1.57 -2.28 -1.75
N LYS A 21 -0.81 -1.83 -2.74
CA LYS A 21 0.44 -2.47 -3.17
C LYS A 21 1.29 -1.53 -4.01
N ALA A 22 2.63 -1.72 -3.92
CA ALA A 22 3.66 -0.97 -4.64
C ALA A 22 3.62 0.55 -4.44
N GLN A 23 4.04 0.92 -3.29
CA GLN A 23 4.45 2.26 -3.00
C GLN A 23 5.74 2.57 -3.77
N ASN A 24 5.66 3.37 -4.80
CA ASN A 24 6.83 4.00 -5.39
C ASN A 24 7.17 5.24 -4.55
N ASP A 25 7.93 5.07 -3.48
CA ASP A 25 8.42 6.18 -2.64
C ASP A 25 9.58 6.94 -3.30
N LEU A 26 9.56 7.07 -4.61
CA LEU A 26 10.71 7.50 -5.39
C LEU A 26 10.81 9.02 -5.54
N ALA A 27 9.68 9.72 -5.68
CA ALA A 27 9.69 11.15 -5.97
C ALA A 27 10.44 11.97 -4.90
N LEU A 28 10.37 11.54 -3.62
CA LEU A 28 11.16 12.20 -2.56
C LEU A 28 12.67 11.93 -2.71
N THR A 29 13.06 10.74 -3.16
CA THR A 29 14.49 10.41 -3.35
C THR A 29 15.12 11.19 -4.51
N LEU A 30 14.27 11.67 -5.42
CA LEU A 30 14.68 12.41 -6.61
C LEU A 30 14.84 13.91 -6.37
N LEU A 31 14.29 14.46 -5.26
CA LEU A 31 14.45 15.86 -4.92
C LEU A 31 15.91 16.17 -4.54
N PRO A 32 16.60 17.06 -5.27
CA PRO A 32 17.97 17.46 -4.93
C PRO A 32 18.05 18.16 -3.58
N ASN A 33 19.16 17.96 -2.88
CA ASN A 33 19.50 18.68 -1.63
C ASN A 33 18.54 18.44 -0.44
N PHE A 34 17.70 17.42 -0.48
CA PHE A 34 16.83 17.07 0.63
C PHE A 34 17.45 16.02 1.54
N SER A 35 17.40 16.27 2.84
CA SER A 35 18.01 15.39 3.86
C SER A 35 17.23 14.09 4.10
N TYR A 36 16.03 13.97 3.55
CA TYR A 36 15.21 12.75 3.67
C TYR A 36 15.60 11.63 2.70
N CYS A 37 16.40 11.92 1.66
CA CYS A 37 16.81 10.91 0.68
C CYS A 37 17.51 9.70 1.31
N ASN A 38 18.23 9.86 2.44
CA ASN A 38 18.87 8.74 3.12
C ASN A 38 17.91 7.83 3.90
N MET A 39 16.63 8.18 4.05
CA MET A 39 15.60 7.27 4.57
C MET A 39 15.30 6.13 3.61
N TYR A 40 15.55 6.35 2.32
CA TYR A 40 15.34 5.36 1.25
C TYR A 40 16.62 4.64 0.84
N ASN A 41 17.77 5.21 1.09
CA ASN A 41 19.05 4.55 0.97
C ASN A 41 19.98 5.10 2.06
N PRO A 42 20.28 4.31 3.10
CA PRO A 42 21.08 4.76 4.24
C PRO A 42 22.50 5.21 3.85
N ALA A 43 22.97 4.84 2.63
CA ALA A 43 24.28 5.29 2.15
C ALA A 43 24.26 6.66 1.46
N ILE A 44 23.10 7.20 1.06
CA ILE A 44 23.04 8.51 0.41
C ILE A 44 23.50 9.61 1.40
N PRO A 45 24.52 10.40 1.04
CA PRO A 45 25.07 11.39 1.94
C PRO A 45 24.09 12.51 2.28
N VAL A 46 23.78 12.66 3.57
CA VAL A 46 23.02 13.82 4.07
C VAL A 46 23.87 15.07 4.02
N GLY A 47 23.39 16.14 3.42
CA GLY A 47 24.11 17.42 3.28
C GLY A 47 24.24 18.20 4.58
N SER A 48 23.27 18.08 5.48
CA SER A 48 23.18 18.83 6.74
C SER A 48 23.97 18.17 7.86
N ARG A 49 24.38 18.95 8.84
CA ARG A 49 25.05 18.46 10.06
C ARG A 49 24.04 17.89 11.05
N THR A 50 22.90 18.52 11.19
CA THR A 50 21.80 18.08 12.06
C THR A 50 20.50 18.10 11.28
N VAL A 51 19.67 17.09 11.51
CA VAL A 51 18.32 16.93 10.95
C VAL A 51 17.36 16.68 12.10
N ILE A 52 16.27 17.43 12.15
CA ILE A 52 15.22 17.27 13.15
C ILE A 52 13.88 17.31 12.43
N GLY A 53 13.11 16.24 12.57
CA GLY A 53 11.74 16.11 12.11
C GLY A 53 10.84 15.72 13.27
N LEU A 54 9.69 16.33 13.40
CA LEU A 54 8.68 16.04 14.43
C LEU A 54 7.30 16.01 13.79
N GLY A 55 6.51 14.99 14.09
CA GLY A 55 5.13 14.86 13.66
C GLY A 55 4.96 14.90 12.12
N ILE A 56 4.76 16.07 11.58
CA ILE A 56 4.54 16.31 10.14
C ILE A 56 5.82 16.26 9.29
N SER A 57 6.89 15.66 9.80
CA SER A 57 8.17 15.65 9.08
C SER A 57 8.17 14.77 7.83
N ASN A 58 7.33 13.77 7.80
CA ASN A 58 7.08 12.93 6.64
C ASN A 58 5.76 12.20 6.83
N ILE A 59 4.76 12.60 6.10
CA ILE A 59 3.46 11.94 6.02
C ILE A 59 3.31 11.43 4.60
N ASN A 60 2.98 10.17 4.46
CA ASN A 60 2.70 9.55 3.18
C ASN A 60 1.34 8.87 3.23
N PHE A 61 0.59 9.07 2.17
CA PHE A 61 -0.65 8.37 1.89
C PHE A 61 -0.63 7.89 0.45
N SER A 62 -0.99 6.64 0.22
CA SER A 62 -1.09 6.09 -1.12
C SER A 62 -2.26 5.14 -1.26
N VAL A 63 -2.81 5.14 -2.47
CA VAL A 63 -3.94 4.35 -2.91
C VAL A 63 -3.53 3.64 -4.18
N LEU A 64 -3.72 2.32 -4.23
CA LEU A 64 -3.54 1.49 -5.43
C LEU A 64 -4.85 0.81 -5.79
N ASN A 65 -5.17 0.81 -7.06
CA ASN A 65 -6.31 0.10 -7.61
C ASN A 65 -5.94 -0.38 -9.02
N THR A 66 -6.00 -1.68 -9.26
CA THR A 66 -5.63 -2.26 -10.56
C THR A 66 -6.84 -2.65 -11.42
N GLY A 67 -8.04 -2.70 -10.83
CA GLY A 67 -9.23 -3.21 -11.53
C GLY A 67 -10.29 -2.16 -11.82
N VAL A 68 -10.50 -1.22 -10.90
CA VAL A 68 -11.61 -0.27 -10.98
C VAL A 68 -11.14 1.04 -11.57
N ASN A 69 -11.55 1.35 -12.79
CA ASN A 69 -11.36 2.68 -13.36
C ASN A 69 -12.66 3.21 -13.98
N TYR A 70 -12.74 4.52 -14.15
CA TYR A 70 -13.93 5.19 -14.63
C TYR A 70 -14.33 4.74 -16.05
N ASP A 71 -13.35 4.51 -16.90
CA ASP A 71 -13.58 4.06 -18.29
C ASP A 71 -14.13 2.63 -18.37
N ASN A 72 -13.84 1.81 -17.38
CA ASN A 72 -14.31 0.43 -17.30
C ASN A 72 -15.70 0.33 -16.67
N LEU A 73 -16.00 1.21 -15.69
CA LEU A 73 -17.27 1.24 -14.98
C LEU A 73 -18.41 1.85 -15.79
N PHE A 74 -18.12 2.83 -16.66
CA PHE A 74 -19.15 3.62 -17.31
C PHE A 74 -19.06 3.54 -18.82
N THR A 75 -20.23 3.52 -19.47
CA THR A 75 -20.40 3.68 -20.90
C THR A 75 -21.00 5.07 -21.17
N PHE A 76 -20.31 5.84 -22.02
CA PHE A 76 -20.71 7.20 -22.43
C PHE A 76 -21.46 7.08 -23.75
N HIS A 77 -22.71 7.54 -23.79
CA HIS A 77 -23.51 7.59 -24.99
C HIS A 77 -23.33 8.92 -25.73
N ASN A 78 -23.58 8.91 -27.04
CA ASN A 78 -23.45 10.10 -27.89
C ASN A 78 -24.42 11.24 -27.54
N ASP A 79 -25.49 10.95 -26.81
CA ASP A 79 -26.46 11.92 -26.28
C ASP A 79 -26.02 12.59 -24.98
N GLY A 80 -24.81 12.25 -24.48
CA GLY A 80 -24.26 12.76 -23.24
C GLY A 80 -24.71 11.99 -21.98
N SER A 81 -25.54 10.95 -22.11
CA SER A 81 -25.90 10.09 -20.98
C SER A 81 -24.75 9.17 -20.58
N VAL A 82 -24.67 8.87 -19.29
CA VAL A 82 -23.68 7.98 -18.69
C VAL A 82 -24.41 6.82 -18.04
N ALA A 83 -24.07 5.60 -18.42
CA ALA A 83 -24.66 4.39 -17.86
C ALA A 83 -23.56 3.54 -17.18
N LEU A 84 -23.88 2.95 -16.03
CA LEU A 84 -23.06 1.94 -15.40
C LEU A 84 -23.10 0.67 -16.28
N ASP A 85 -21.94 0.13 -16.64
CA ASP A 85 -21.80 -1.08 -17.43
C ASP A 85 -21.02 -2.14 -16.62
N ALA A 86 -21.75 -2.89 -15.79
CA ALA A 86 -21.18 -3.89 -14.92
C ALA A 86 -20.48 -5.02 -15.70
N ASN A 87 -21.01 -5.40 -16.88
CA ASN A 87 -20.38 -6.42 -17.71
C ASN A 87 -19.05 -5.96 -18.32
N LYS A 88 -19.01 -4.72 -18.80
CA LYS A 88 -17.76 -4.11 -19.29
C LYS A 88 -16.72 -4.05 -18.18
N PHE A 89 -17.15 -3.68 -16.97
CA PHE A 89 -16.30 -3.64 -15.81
C PHE A 89 -15.70 -5.01 -15.49
N VAL A 90 -16.53 -6.04 -15.30
CA VAL A 90 -16.07 -7.40 -15.00
C VAL A 90 -15.13 -7.92 -16.09
N ASN A 91 -15.45 -7.72 -17.37
CA ASN A 91 -14.62 -8.18 -18.48
C ASN A 91 -13.26 -7.43 -18.58
N SER A 92 -13.13 -6.27 -17.96
CA SER A 92 -11.88 -5.52 -17.94
C SER A 92 -10.91 -5.94 -16.83
N LEU A 93 -11.40 -6.75 -15.86
CA LEU A 93 -10.59 -7.21 -14.73
C LEU A 93 -9.59 -8.27 -15.17
N ASP A 94 -8.47 -8.32 -14.47
CA ASP A 94 -7.52 -9.44 -14.54
C ASP A 94 -8.17 -10.71 -14.00
N GLU A 95 -7.84 -11.87 -14.59
CA GLU A 95 -8.45 -13.13 -14.22
C GLU A 95 -8.21 -13.51 -12.75
N HIS A 96 -7.02 -13.21 -12.23
CA HIS A 96 -6.59 -13.68 -10.92
C HIS A 96 -6.06 -12.62 -9.95
N ASP A 97 -5.66 -11.45 -10.41
CA ASP A 97 -4.79 -10.56 -9.63
C ASP A 97 -5.26 -9.09 -9.63
N ASN A 98 -6.54 -8.87 -9.36
CA ASN A 98 -7.05 -7.53 -9.13
C ASN A 98 -6.80 -7.13 -7.68
N ILE A 99 -6.39 -5.88 -7.49
CA ILE A 99 -5.95 -5.39 -6.21
C ILE A 99 -6.55 -4.03 -5.95
N ILE A 100 -7.08 -3.89 -4.76
CA ILE A 100 -7.42 -2.62 -4.14
C ILE A 100 -6.65 -2.54 -2.83
N GLY A 101 -5.87 -1.49 -2.51
CA GLY A 101 -5.07 -1.42 -1.28
C GLY A 101 -4.68 0.02 -0.87
N THR A 102 -4.41 0.33 0.41
CA THR A 102 -3.95 1.62 0.93
C THR A 102 -2.72 1.47 1.81
N ASN A 103 -1.89 2.49 1.80
CA ASN A 103 -0.77 2.59 2.69
C ASN A 103 -0.71 3.99 3.29
N PHE A 104 -0.53 4.05 4.58
CA PHE A 104 -0.26 5.28 5.30
C PHE A 104 1.02 5.12 6.11
N SER A 105 1.85 6.15 6.15
CA SER A 105 2.96 6.19 7.09
C SER A 105 3.25 7.62 7.55
N MET A 106 3.60 7.74 8.83
CA MET A 106 3.92 9.02 9.45
C MET A 106 5.15 8.89 10.33
N ASP A 107 6.12 9.79 10.13
CA ASP A 107 7.25 9.90 11.05
C ASP A 107 6.84 10.69 12.29
N VAL A 108 6.77 10.01 13.43
CA VAL A 108 6.50 10.66 14.74
C VAL A 108 7.65 11.58 15.11
N PHE A 109 8.88 11.09 14.98
CA PHE A 109 10.07 11.92 15.06
C PHE A 109 11.22 11.36 14.25
N ARG A 110 12.15 12.25 13.91
CA ARG A 110 13.44 11.92 13.36
C ARG A 110 14.49 12.88 13.88
N VAL A 111 15.58 12.38 14.44
CA VAL A 111 16.71 13.17 14.88
C VAL A 111 18.01 12.59 14.34
N GLY A 112 18.78 13.39 13.63
CA GLY A 112 20.04 12.93 13.05
C GLY A 112 21.15 13.94 13.23
N LYS A 113 22.38 13.45 13.42
CA LYS A 113 23.57 14.26 13.62
C LYS A 113 24.79 13.66 12.94
N ARG A 114 25.59 14.54 12.33
CA ARG A 114 26.87 14.18 11.76
C ARG A 114 27.99 14.41 12.75
N ILE A 115 28.79 13.38 12.96
CA ILE A 115 30.02 13.39 13.78
C ILE A 115 31.17 12.95 12.87
N GLY A 116 31.95 13.90 12.40
CA GLY A 116 33.03 13.63 11.44
C GLY A 116 32.52 13.01 10.13
N ARG A 117 32.93 11.77 9.83
CA ARG A 117 32.53 11.01 8.66
C ARG A 117 31.25 10.18 8.89
N LEU A 118 30.83 10.02 10.14
CA LEU A 118 29.65 9.27 10.52
C LEU A 118 28.44 10.20 10.61
N PHE A 119 27.30 9.79 10.04
CA PHE A 119 25.99 10.39 10.30
C PHE A 119 25.13 9.32 10.98
N ILE A 120 24.58 9.68 12.12
CA ILE A 120 23.70 8.82 12.93
C ILE A 120 22.33 9.48 12.93
N ASP A 121 21.29 8.73 12.67
CA ASP A 121 19.91 9.19 12.83
C ASP A 121 19.04 8.13 13.52
N LEU A 122 18.14 8.59 14.37
CA LEU A 122 17.07 7.81 14.97
C LEU A 122 15.75 8.31 14.43
N ASN A 123 14.91 7.37 13.99
CA ASN A 123 13.59 7.64 13.45
C ASN A 123 12.58 6.71 14.11
N TYR A 124 11.40 7.24 14.42
CA TYR A 124 10.25 6.48 14.84
C TYR A 124 9.08 6.79 13.92
N ARG A 125 8.48 5.74 13.35
CA ARG A 125 7.45 5.83 12.31
C ARG A 125 6.32 4.86 12.62
N VAL A 126 5.09 5.30 12.38
CA VAL A 126 3.92 4.43 12.34
C VAL A 126 3.59 4.11 10.89
N LYS A 127 3.25 2.86 10.62
CA LYS A 127 2.89 2.34 9.31
C LYS A 127 1.58 1.58 9.38
N PHE A 128 0.74 1.84 8.41
CA PHE A 128 -0.51 1.15 8.16
C PHE A 128 -0.53 0.68 6.72
N ASP A 129 -0.81 -0.58 6.52
CA ASP A 129 -0.96 -1.23 5.22
C ASP A 129 -2.28 -2.02 5.22
N ALA A 130 -3.11 -1.84 4.21
CA ALA A 130 -4.28 -2.68 3.98
C ALA A 130 -4.43 -3.02 2.50
N GLY A 131 -4.95 -4.18 2.16
CA GLY A 131 -5.13 -4.62 0.78
C GLY A 131 -6.18 -5.71 0.64
N LEU A 132 -6.97 -5.63 -0.44
CA LEU A 132 -7.93 -6.61 -0.90
C LEU A 132 -7.47 -7.13 -2.26
N HIS A 133 -7.45 -8.44 -2.42
CA HIS A 133 -7.17 -9.15 -3.67
C HIS A 133 -8.41 -9.91 -4.10
N TYR A 134 -8.72 -9.89 -5.39
CA TYR A 134 -9.88 -10.62 -5.89
C TYR A 134 -9.68 -11.07 -7.33
N SER A 135 -10.29 -12.20 -7.66
CA SER A 135 -10.37 -12.70 -9.03
C SER A 135 -11.47 -11.97 -9.81
N ARG A 136 -11.41 -12.02 -11.13
CA ARG A 136 -12.50 -11.56 -12.00
C ARG A 136 -13.80 -12.27 -11.68
N ASP A 137 -13.74 -13.59 -11.50
CA ASP A 137 -14.92 -14.42 -11.28
C ASP A 137 -15.60 -14.10 -9.96
N PHE A 138 -14.85 -13.63 -8.94
CA PHE A 138 -15.45 -13.18 -7.69
C PHE A 138 -16.49 -12.08 -7.94
N LEU A 139 -16.14 -11.02 -8.65
CA LEU A 139 -17.11 -9.97 -9.00
C LEU A 139 -18.06 -10.40 -10.11
N GLY A 140 -17.58 -11.17 -11.07
CA GLY A 140 -18.41 -11.71 -12.17
C GLY A 140 -19.55 -12.56 -11.69
N PHE A 141 -19.35 -13.34 -10.65
CA PHE A 141 -20.38 -14.16 -10.04
C PHE A 141 -21.50 -13.31 -9.42
N PHE A 142 -21.17 -12.21 -8.73
CA PHE A 142 -22.15 -11.29 -8.19
C PHE A 142 -22.89 -10.49 -9.27
N VAL A 143 -22.22 -10.13 -10.37
CA VAL A 143 -22.82 -9.34 -11.46
C VAL A 143 -23.66 -10.20 -12.40
N ASN A 144 -23.18 -11.39 -12.76
CA ASN A 144 -23.75 -12.23 -13.82
C ASN A 144 -24.44 -13.50 -13.29
N GLY A 145 -24.38 -13.74 -11.97
CA GLY A 145 -24.84 -14.99 -11.38
C GLY A 145 -23.98 -16.19 -11.81
N ASN A 146 -24.51 -17.39 -11.57
CA ASN A 146 -23.83 -18.65 -11.86
C ASN A 146 -23.96 -19.10 -13.32
N GLY A 147 -24.80 -18.46 -14.16
CA GLY A 147 -25.07 -18.88 -15.52
C GLY A 147 -23.88 -18.97 -16.46
N ASN A 148 -22.82 -18.20 -16.19
CA ASN A 148 -21.57 -18.23 -16.95
C ASN A 148 -20.61 -19.35 -16.52
N TYR A 149 -20.91 -20.06 -15.42
CA TYR A 149 -20.04 -21.04 -14.77
C TYR A 149 -20.70 -22.42 -14.69
N LEU A 150 -21.35 -22.83 -15.77
CA LEU A 150 -22.05 -24.13 -15.86
C LEU A 150 -21.08 -25.26 -16.17
N GLY A 151 -21.31 -26.41 -15.53
CA GLY A 151 -20.55 -27.64 -15.73
C GLY A 151 -19.31 -27.77 -14.82
N LYS A 152 -18.89 -29.03 -14.66
CA LYS A 152 -17.74 -29.37 -13.78
C LYS A 152 -16.41 -28.83 -14.29
N ASP A 153 -16.28 -28.61 -15.58
CA ASP A 153 -15.03 -28.15 -16.21
C ASP A 153 -14.92 -26.63 -16.28
N ASN A 154 -15.96 -25.91 -15.84
CA ASN A 154 -16.02 -24.44 -15.87
C ASN A 154 -16.47 -23.85 -14.52
N PRO A 155 -15.75 -24.10 -13.41
CA PRO A 155 -16.09 -23.54 -12.10
C PRO A 155 -15.80 -22.04 -12.05
N ALA A 156 -16.59 -21.29 -11.26
CA ALA A 156 -16.23 -19.94 -10.85
C ALA A 156 -15.07 -19.98 -9.86
N ASN A 157 -14.00 -19.24 -10.12
CA ASN A 157 -12.89 -19.06 -9.18
C ASN A 157 -13.17 -17.86 -8.29
N LEU A 158 -13.62 -18.09 -7.07
CA LEU A 158 -13.93 -17.03 -6.10
C LEU A 158 -12.76 -16.69 -5.18
N SER A 159 -11.55 -16.63 -5.72
CA SER A 159 -10.39 -16.22 -4.94
C SER A 159 -10.54 -14.79 -4.46
N VAL A 160 -10.46 -14.62 -3.15
CA VAL A 160 -10.44 -13.31 -2.46
C VAL A 160 -9.46 -13.36 -1.30
N GLY A 161 -8.72 -12.30 -1.09
CA GLY A 161 -7.79 -12.20 0.03
C GLY A 161 -7.76 -10.78 0.58
N ALA A 162 -7.57 -10.65 1.87
CA ALA A 162 -7.42 -9.38 2.55
C ALA A 162 -6.20 -9.40 3.45
N ASP A 163 -5.39 -8.37 3.36
CA ASP A 163 -4.23 -8.18 4.23
C ASP A 163 -4.35 -6.82 4.94
N PHE A 164 -4.15 -6.81 6.23
CA PHE A 164 -4.09 -5.60 7.05
C PHE A 164 -2.90 -5.69 7.98
N SER A 165 -2.16 -4.60 8.15
CA SER A 165 -1.05 -4.52 9.11
C SER A 165 -0.93 -3.11 9.66
N LEU A 166 -0.91 -2.99 10.97
CA LEU A 166 -0.61 -1.76 11.70
C LEU A 166 0.57 -2.02 12.63
N TYR A 167 1.66 -1.29 12.45
CA TYR A 167 2.87 -1.44 13.24
C TYR A 167 3.69 -0.16 13.31
N SER A 168 4.56 -0.07 14.32
CA SER A 168 5.58 0.97 14.39
C SER A 168 6.96 0.45 14.03
N GLU A 169 7.81 1.35 13.57
CA GLU A 169 9.20 1.10 13.19
C GLU A 169 10.11 2.10 13.92
N MET A 170 10.98 1.62 14.79
CA MET A 170 12.08 2.37 15.34
C MET A 170 13.36 1.99 14.59
N ALA A 171 13.96 2.95 13.89
CA ALA A 171 15.10 2.70 13.02
C ALA A 171 16.32 3.55 13.41
N LEU A 172 17.48 2.90 13.52
CA LEU A 172 18.77 3.55 13.77
C LEU A 172 19.59 3.58 12.48
N GLY A 173 19.66 4.74 11.84
CA GLY A 173 20.45 4.93 10.62
C GLY A 173 21.92 5.24 10.94
N LEU A 174 22.83 4.48 10.33
CA LEU A 174 24.26 4.66 10.42
C LEU A 174 24.84 4.80 9.01
N GLN A 175 25.29 6.01 8.66
CA GLN A 175 25.94 6.29 7.39
C GLN A 175 27.41 6.65 7.62
N TYR A 176 28.31 5.93 6.97
CA TYR A 176 29.74 6.22 7.05
C TYR A 176 30.33 6.58 5.69
N ARG A 177 30.98 7.74 5.61
CA ARG A 177 31.75 8.16 4.42
C ARG A 177 33.14 7.60 4.52
N ILE A 178 33.45 6.54 3.75
CA ILE A 178 34.77 5.95 3.68
C ILE A 178 35.76 6.96 3.11
N ASN A 179 35.35 7.65 2.05
CA ASN A 179 36.08 8.76 1.43
C ASN A 179 35.09 9.75 0.80
N ASP A 180 35.56 10.71 0.02
CA ASP A 180 34.71 11.72 -0.63
C ASP A 180 33.82 11.13 -1.76
N LYS A 181 34.13 9.92 -2.23
CA LYS A 181 33.41 9.24 -3.31
C LYS A 181 32.52 8.11 -2.82
N LEU A 182 32.96 7.35 -1.81
CA LEU A 182 32.30 6.14 -1.33
C LEU A 182 31.66 6.34 0.03
N SER A 183 30.40 6.00 0.11
CA SER A 183 29.61 6.00 1.35
C SER A 183 28.86 4.67 1.45
N ILE A 184 28.81 4.14 2.67
CA ILE A 184 28.04 2.96 3.03
C ILE A 184 27.04 3.32 4.13
N GLY A 185 25.97 2.57 4.22
CA GLY A 185 24.96 2.79 5.24
C GLY A 185 24.27 1.51 5.64
N VAL A 186 23.86 1.45 6.90
CA VAL A 186 23.04 0.38 7.47
C VAL A 186 21.97 1.01 8.35
N ARG A 187 20.80 0.39 8.38
CA ARG A 187 19.68 0.85 9.21
C ARG A 187 18.98 -0.36 9.82
N PRO A 188 19.43 -0.85 10.99
CA PRO A 188 18.63 -1.78 11.79
C PRO A 188 17.33 -1.14 12.24
N LYS A 189 16.29 -1.97 12.30
CA LYS A 189 14.91 -1.60 12.63
C LYS A 189 14.37 -2.54 13.70
N LEU A 190 13.74 -1.97 14.71
CA LEU A 190 12.87 -2.67 15.65
C LEU A 190 11.44 -2.39 15.22
N LEU A 191 10.65 -3.42 15.10
CA LEU A 191 9.24 -3.36 14.68
C LEU A 191 8.37 -3.79 15.84
N VAL A 192 7.28 -3.07 16.07
CA VAL A 192 6.27 -3.42 17.07
C VAL A 192 4.93 -3.46 16.37
N GLY A 193 4.33 -4.64 16.32
CA GLY A 193 3.04 -4.88 15.68
C GLY A 193 1.89 -4.58 16.64
N PHE A 194 0.90 -3.79 16.18
CA PHE A 194 -0.32 -3.52 16.93
C PHE A 194 -1.48 -4.42 16.49
N ALA A 195 -1.64 -4.59 15.18
CA ALA A 195 -2.67 -5.45 14.63
C ALA A 195 -2.25 -5.99 13.25
N ASN A 196 -2.63 -7.24 12.98
CA ASN A 196 -2.48 -7.87 11.68
C ASN A 196 -3.69 -8.76 11.41
N LEU A 197 -4.17 -8.73 10.17
CA LEU A 197 -5.15 -9.65 9.64
C LEU A 197 -4.67 -10.11 8.27
N SER A 198 -4.66 -11.40 8.04
CA SER A 198 -4.43 -11.99 6.73
C SER A 198 -5.52 -13.01 6.45
N VAL A 199 -6.31 -12.71 5.42
CA VAL A 199 -7.34 -13.61 4.90
C VAL A 199 -6.90 -14.06 3.54
N ASN A 200 -6.78 -15.35 3.35
CA ASN A 200 -6.46 -15.96 2.07
C ASN A 200 -7.50 -17.02 1.72
N ASN A 201 -8.21 -16.78 0.62
CA ASN A 201 -9.19 -17.68 0.03
C ASN A 201 -8.76 -18.04 -1.39
N ASP A 202 -7.51 -18.45 -1.56
CA ASP A 202 -6.99 -18.87 -2.86
C ASP A 202 -7.49 -20.27 -3.20
N GLY A 203 -8.16 -20.40 -4.37
CA GLY A 203 -8.62 -21.65 -4.91
C GLY A 203 -10.00 -22.08 -4.46
N THR A 204 -10.78 -21.22 -3.81
CA THR A 204 -12.22 -21.47 -3.64
C THR A 204 -12.90 -21.49 -4.99
N LYS A 205 -13.63 -22.58 -5.26
CA LYS A 205 -14.33 -22.81 -6.52
C LYS A 205 -15.80 -23.11 -6.28
N ILE A 206 -16.66 -22.49 -7.09
CA ILE A 206 -18.07 -22.84 -7.14
C ILE A 206 -18.35 -23.58 -8.44
N TYR A 207 -18.92 -24.77 -8.31
CA TYR A 207 -19.38 -25.62 -9.41
C TYR A 207 -20.89 -25.52 -9.50
N THR A 208 -21.42 -25.22 -10.69
CA THR A 208 -22.85 -25.17 -10.96
C THR A 208 -23.24 -26.34 -11.84
N ASP A 209 -24.20 -27.15 -11.41
CA ASP A 209 -24.71 -28.25 -12.20
C ASP A 209 -25.55 -27.75 -13.38
N GLU A 210 -25.30 -28.26 -14.59
CA GLU A 210 -25.93 -27.80 -15.83
C GLU A 210 -27.42 -28.06 -15.91
N ASN A 211 -27.92 -29.05 -15.19
CA ASN A 211 -29.32 -29.50 -15.29
C ASN A 211 -30.19 -28.97 -14.15
N THR A 212 -29.62 -28.93 -12.95
CA THR A 212 -30.36 -28.56 -11.75
C THR A 212 -30.05 -27.14 -11.30
N TYR A 213 -29.00 -26.51 -11.85
CA TYR A 213 -28.45 -25.21 -11.42
C TYR A 213 -28.07 -25.19 -9.94
N SER A 214 -27.99 -26.33 -9.28
CA SER A 214 -27.48 -26.41 -7.91
C SER A 214 -25.99 -26.12 -7.87
N MET A 215 -25.55 -25.44 -6.83
CA MET A 215 -24.17 -25.03 -6.64
C MET A 215 -23.51 -25.83 -5.52
N THR A 216 -22.27 -26.22 -5.75
CA THR A 216 -21.39 -26.80 -4.73
C THR A 216 -20.11 -25.97 -4.64
N ALA A 217 -19.71 -25.59 -3.44
CA ALA A 217 -18.48 -24.85 -3.20
C ALA A 217 -17.37 -25.75 -2.65
N ASP A 218 -16.19 -25.65 -3.25
CA ASP A 218 -14.94 -26.17 -2.67
C ASP A 218 -14.20 -24.98 -2.05
N VAL A 219 -14.36 -24.79 -0.75
CA VAL A 219 -13.87 -23.62 -0.02
C VAL A 219 -12.47 -23.89 0.53
N ASN A 220 -11.52 -23.01 0.23
CA ASN A 220 -10.15 -23.04 0.76
C ASN A 220 -9.85 -21.69 1.44
N LEU A 221 -10.30 -21.55 2.67
CA LEU A 221 -10.18 -20.31 3.44
C LEU A 221 -9.12 -20.46 4.55
N ASN A 222 -8.15 -19.55 4.57
CA ASN A 222 -7.16 -19.42 5.63
C ASN A 222 -7.21 -18.02 6.21
N ILE A 223 -7.41 -17.92 7.52
CA ILE A 223 -7.43 -16.65 8.24
C ILE A 223 -6.39 -16.68 9.32
N SER A 224 -5.59 -15.63 9.43
CA SER A 224 -4.67 -15.40 10.53
C SER A 224 -4.87 -13.98 11.03
N ALA A 225 -5.16 -13.84 12.31
CA ALA A 225 -5.36 -12.54 12.96
C ALA A 225 -4.52 -12.47 14.22
N ALA A 226 -3.89 -11.35 14.43
CA ALA A 226 -3.21 -11.00 15.68
C ALA A 226 -3.49 -9.54 15.97
N THR A 227 -3.93 -9.26 17.18
CA THR A 227 -4.23 -7.90 17.61
C THR A 227 -4.05 -7.83 19.11
N ALA A 228 -3.63 -6.68 19.61
CA ALA A 228 -3.69 -6.36 21.03
C ALA A 228 -5.16 -6.20 21.53
N LEU A 229 -6.13 -6.27 20.60
CA LEU A 229 -7.56 -6.23 20.91
C LEU A 229 -8.04 -7.62 21.32
N ASP A 230 -8.90 -7.67 22.32
CA ASP A 230 -9.55 -8.92 22.72
C ASP A 230 -10.57 -9.33 21.63
N MET A 231 -10.23 -10.38 20.88
CA MET A 231 -11.05 -10.87 19.76
C MET A 231 -12.24 -11.70 20.26
N ASP A 232 -12.31 -12.04 21.56
CA ASP A 232 -13.43 -12.82 22.11
C ASP A 232 -14.73 -11.99 22.15
N ASP A 233 -14.59 -10.65 22.17
CA ASP A 233 -15.72 -9.73 22.10
C ASP A 233 -16.17 -9.39 20.67
N ILE A 234 -15.42 -9.78 19.62
CA ILE A 234 -15.79 -9.51 18.23
C ILE A 234 -16.62 -10.67 17.69
N SER A 235 -17.89 -10.66 18.00
CA SER A 235 -18.86 -11.62 17.47
C SER A 235 -19.54 -11.15 16.18
N ARG A 236 -19.42 -9.86 15.81
CA ARG A 236 -20.08 -9.27 14.64
C ARG A 236 -19.22 -8.21 13.95
N LEU A 237 -19.45 -8.04 12.65
CA LEU A 237 -18.78 -6.97 11.87
C LEU A 237 -19.07 -5.55 12.43
N SER A 238 -20.19 -5.35 13.12
CA SER A 238 -20.52 -4.11 13.80
C SER A 238 -19.56 -3.77 14.94
N ASP A 239 -19.02 -4.78 15.58
CA ASP A 239 -18.11 -4.62 16.71
C ASP A 239 -16.73 -4.15 16.20
N PHE A 240 -16.33 -4.63 15.03
CA PHE A 240 -15.12 -4.17 14.35
C PHE A 240 -15.13 -2.66 13.99
N THR A 241 -16.31 -2.10 13.66
CA THR A 241 -16.43 -0.65 13.43
C THR A 241 -16.28 0.18 14.70
N THR A 242 -16.73 -0.32 15.83
CA THR A 242 -16.54 0.31 17.14
C THR A 242 -15.06 0.27 17.53
N TYR A 243 -14.37 -0.84 17.26
CA TYR A 243 -12.92 -0.96 17.47
C TYR A 243 -12.10 0.01 16.61
N ILE A 244 -12.52 0.29 15.38
CA ILE A 244 -11.85 1.29 14.53
C ILE A 244 -12.03 2.70 15.13
N GLU A 245 -13.18 3.02 15.72
CA GLU A 245 -13.43 4.31 16.36
C GLU A 245 -12.56 4.53 17.61
N ASP A 246 -12.21 3.46 18.32
CA ASP A 246 -11.34 3.51 19.52
C ASP A 246 -9.83 3.29 19.21
N MET A 247 -9.49 3.03 17.96
CA MET A 247 -8.12 2.66 17.55
C MET A 247 -7.09 3.78 17.79
N ASP A 248 -7.50 5.04 17.74
CA ASP A 248 -6.64 6.18 18.03
C ASP A 248 -6.16 6.18 19.50
N THR A 249 -7.06 5.86 20.44
CA THR A 249 -6.72 5.72 21.86
C THR A 249 -5.81 4.52 22.11
N LEU A 250 -6.12 3.38 21.49
CA LEU A 250 -5.32 2.15 21.60
C LEU A 250 -3.90 2.31 21.01
N ILE A 251 -3.79 3.00 19.88
CA ILE A 251 -2.47 3.29 19.28
C ILE A 251 -1.64 4.15 20.23
N ILE A 252 -2.23 5.18 20.85
CA ILE A 252 -1.51 6.10 21.72
C ILE A 252 -1.07 5.40 23.01
N GLU A 253 -1.92 4.60 23.61
CA GLU A 253 -1.64 3.86 24.85
C GLU A 253 -0.56 2.79 24.66
N ASN A 254 -0.60 2.05 23.52
CA ASN A 254 0.32 0.94 23.25
C ASN A 254 1.52 1.32 22.36
N LEU A 255 1.69 2.61 22.04
CA LEU A 255 2.72 3.10 21.10
C LEU A 255 4.16 2.71 21.52
N PHE A 256 4.38 2.42 22.80
CA PHE A 256 5.66 2.02 23.39
C PHE A 256 5.60 0.69 24.14
N ASP A 257 4.46 -0.02 24.08
CA ASP A 257 4.38 -1.35 24.65
C ASP A 257 5.05 -2.36 23.71
N ILE A 258 6.18 -2.93 24.17
CA ILE A 258 7.09 -3.77 23.35
C ILE A 258 6.87 -5.25 23.64
N GLU A 259 5.86 -5.65 24.41
CA GLU A 259 5.86 -6.98 25.01
C GLU A 259 5.40 -8.09 24.08
N GLU A 260 4.57 -7.87 23.03
CA GLU A 260 3.93 -8.99 22.35
C GLU A 260 4.40 -9.23 20.90
N ASN A 261 4.20 -8.31 19.99
CA ASN A 261 4.40 -8.54 18.56
C ASN A 261 5.70 -7.89 18.06
N ILE A 262 6.83 -8.54 18.28
CA ILE A 262 8.14 -7.97 17.95
C ILE A 262 8.61 -8.46 16.58
N GLY A 263 9.18 -7.52 15.82
CA GLY A 263 9.84 -7.79 14.57
C GLY A 263 11.19 -7.09 14.44
N TYR A 264 11.96 -7.56 13.51
CA TYR A 264 13.26 -6.99 13.18
C TYR A 264 13.39 -6.77 11.69
N GLY A 265 14.02 -5.69 11.32
CA GLY A 265 14.32 -5.36 9.95
C GLY A 265 15.69 -4.74 9.80
N ILE A 266 16.18 -4.69 8.56
CA ILE A 266 17.45 -4.06 8.25
C ILE A 266 17.46 -3.55 6.82
N ASP A 267 18.06 -2.36 6.65
CA ASP A 267 18.39 -1.81 5.34
C ASP A 267 19.89 -1.72 5.17
N PHE A 268 20.36 -1.98 3.95
CA PHE A 268 21.76 -1.79 3.55
C PHE A 268 21.83 -0.91 2.33
N GLY A 269 22.89 -0.11 2.25
CA GLY A 269 23.13 0.70 1.09
C GLY A 269 24.60 0.96 0.83
N VAL A 270 24.89 1.25 -0.44
CA VAL A 270 26.17 1.75 -0.93
C VAL A 270 25.92 2.87 -1.91
N SER A 271 26.75 3.90 -1.88
CA SER A 271 26.69 5.02 -2.82
C SER A 271 28.10 5.38 -3.26
N TYR A 272 28.31 5.51 -4.57
CA TYR A 272 29.59 5.89 -5.15
C TYR A 272 29.45 7.05 -6.14
N THR A 273 30.19 8.12 -5.90
CA THR A 273 30.24 9.30 -6.75
C THR A 273 31.53 9.29 -7.57
N PHE A 274 31.45 9.01 -8.86
CA PHE A 274 32.60 8.95 -9.76
C PHE A 274 33.26 10.33 -9.89
N ASN A 275 32.44 11.33 -10.12
CA ASN A 275 32.83 12.73 -10.24
C ASN A 275 31.64 13.64 -9.85
N LYS A 276 31.77 14.95 -10.00
CA LYS A 276 30.71 15.92 -9.67
C LYS A 276 29.42 15.78 -10.50
N HIS A 277 29.47 15.04 -11.60
CA HIS A 277 28.36 14.88 -12.53
C HIS A 277 27.69 13.51 -12.46
N PHE A 278 28.45 12.46 -12.11
CA PHE A 278 27.95 11.08 -12.20
C PHE A 278 28.14 10.32 -10.89
N GLY A 279 27.10 9.61 -10.47
CA GLY A 279 27.14 8.72 -9.33
C GLY A 279 26.10 7.60 -9.44
N VAL A 280 26.34 6.56 -8.65
CA VAL A 280 25.47 5.39 -8.54
C VAL A 280 25.20 5.08 -7.07
N ALA A 281 24.08 4.43 -6.81
CA ALA A 281 23.75 3.91 -5.48
C ALA A 281 23.00 2.60 -5.63
N ALA A 282 23.20 1.71 -4.69
CA ALA A 282 22.46 0.45 -4.59
C ALA A 282 22.08 0.18 -3.14
N GLY A 283 21.04 -0.61 -2.93
CA GLY A 283 20.64 -1.01 -1.60
C GLY A 283 19.58 -2.09 -1.58
N VAL A 284 19.44 -2.69 -0.40
CA VAL A 284 18.38 -3.64 -0.04
C VAL A 284 17.67 -3.05 1.16
N TYR A 285 16.35 -3.02 1.12
CA TYR A 285 15.52 -2.34 2.14
C TYR A 285 14.43 -3.26 2.63
N ASP A 286 13.99 -2.99 3.85
CA ASP A 286 12.88 -3.69 4.49
C ASP A 286 13.10 -5.23 4.49
N LEU A 287 14.37 -5.68 4.66
CA LEU A 287 14.66 -7.09 4.87
C LEU A 287 14.37 -7.44 6.32
N GLY A 288 13.24 -8.11 6.57
CA GLY A 288 12.80 -8.41 7.92
C GLY A 288 11.40 -9.00 8.00
N TYR A 289 10.96 -9.20 9.24
CA TYR A 289 9.65 -9.78 9.55
C TYR A 289 9.12 -9.29 10.90
N ILE A 290 7.82 -9.45 11.11
CA ILE A 290 7.16 -9.29 12.41
C ILE A 290 6.65 -10.67 12.83
N THR A 291 6.88 -11.03 14.09
CA THR A 291 6.28 -12.22 14.72
C THR A 291 5.04 -11.79 15.47
N TRP A 292 3.92 -12.36 15.12
CA TRP A 292 2.62 -12.12 15.72
C TRP A 292 2.34 -13.25 16.69
N LYS A 293 2.01 -12.93 17.92
CA LYS A 293 1.73 -13.86 19.00
C LYS A 293 0.25 -13.90 19.31
N ASP A 294 -0.16 -14.92 20.07
CA ASP A 294 -1.53 -15.12 20.55
C ASP A 294 -2.57 -15.01 19.45
N THR A 295 -2.28 -15.66 18.33
CA THR A 295 -3.05 -15.52 17.11
C THR A 295 -4.28 -16.41 17.13
N LYS A 296 -5.39 -15.87 16.66
CA LYS A 296 -6.57 -16.66 16.33
C LYS A 296 -6.50 -17.06 14.86
N VAL A 297 -6.55 -18.35 14.61
CA VAL A 297 -6.35 -18.92 13.29
C VAL A 297 -7.48 -19.85 12.96
N LYS A 298 -8.06 -19.70 11.78
CA LYS A 298 -8.90 -20.68 11.14
C LYS A 298 -8.17 -21.22 9.92
N GLN A 299 -7.85 -22.51 9.95
CA GLN A 299 -7.13 -23.18 8.86
C GLN A 299 -8.02 -24.20 8.15
N ASN A 300 -7.92 -24.20 6.80
CA ASN A 300 -8.39 -25.28 5.93
C ASN A 300 -9.86 -25.70 6.14
N CYS A 301 -10.79 -24.75 6.04
CA CYS A 301 -12.17 -25.14 5.81
C CYS A 301 -12.29 -25.65 4.37
N LYS A 302 -12.11 -26.96 4.18
CA LYS A 302 -12.52 -27.67 2.97
C LYS A 302 -13.89 -28.23 3.24
N GLU A 303 -14.91 -27.50 2.87
CA GLU A 303 -16.27 -27.97 2.98
C GLU A 303 -16.91 -27.96 1.58
N ASN A 304 -17.54 -29.10 1.22
CA ASN A 304 -18.45 -29.16 0.10
C ASN A 304 -19.80 -28.63 0.60
N MET A 305 -20.05 -27.35 0.37
CA MET A 305 -21.32 -26.72 0.72
C MET A 305 -22.27 -26.81 -0.46
N VAL A 306 -23.52 -27.15 -0.19
CA VAL A 306 -24.61 -27.01 -1.18
C VAL A 306 -25.22 -25.63 -0.95
N ILE A 307 -25.00 -24.73 -1.88
CA ILE A 307 -25.57 -23.39 -1.84
C ILE A 307 -26.98 -23.48 -2.48
N ASN A 308 -28.00 -23.32 -1.67
CA ASN A 308 -29.39 -23.27 -2.17
C ASN A 308 -29.70 -21.90 -2.77
N ASP A 309 -30.66 -21.86 -3.71
CA ASP A 309 -31.07 -20.71 -4.57
C ASP A 309 -31.37 -19.38 -3.86
N ALA A 310 -31.38 -19.33 -2.54
CA ALA A 310 -31.83 -18.17 -1.76
C ALA A 310 -30.82 -16.99 -1.69
N LEU A 311 -29.55 -17.20 -2.08
CA LEU A 311 -28.51 -16.16 -1.94
C LEU A 311 -28.59 -15.03 -2.98
N PHE A 312 -29.28 -15.24 -4.11
CA PHE A 312 -29.32 -14.27 -5.21
C PHE A 312 -30.71 -14.18 -5.82
N ASN A 313 -31.63 -13.47 -5.16
CA ASN A 313 -33.01 -13.38 -5.59
C ASN A 313 -33.26 -12.55 -6.85
N SER A 314 -32.41 -11.62 -7.20
CA SER A 314 -32.45 -10.96 -8.52
C SER A 314 -31.24 -10.02 -8.75
N MET A 315 -30.91 -9.83 -10.03
CA MET A 315 -29.99 -8.81 -10.50
C MET A 315 -30.46 -7.39 -10.14
N ASP A 316 -31.78 -7.19 -10.00
CA ASP A 316 -32.39 -5.93 -9.58
C ASP A 316 -32.01 -5.57 -8.14
N ASP A 317 -31.86 -6.54 -7.25
CA ASP A 317 -31.44 -6.32 -5.87
C ASP A 317 -29.96 -5.90 -5.80
N VAL A 318 -29.11 -6.47 -6.68
CA VAL A 318 -27.68 -6.07 -6.81
C VAL A 318 -27.57 -4.66 -7.38
N LEU A 319 -28.31 -4.35 -8.45
CA LEU A 319 -28.25 -3.05 -9.13
C LEU A 319 -28.89 -1.93 -8.29
N ASN A 320 -29.91 -2.25 -7.48
CA ASN A 320 -30.56 -1.29 -6.59
C ASN A 320 -29.87 -1.19 -5.23
N MET A 321 -28.72 -1.84 -5.03
CA MET A 321 -28.00 -1.92 -3.74
C MET A 321 -28.89 -2.40 -2.59
N ASN A 322 -29.89 -3.22 -2.86
CA ASN A 322 -30.78 -3.83 -1.88
C ASN A 322 -30.28 -5.20 -1.40
N ILE A 323 -29.04 -5.55 -1.71
CA ILE A 323 -28.43 -6.77 -1.16
C ILE A 323 -28.25 -6.53 0.33
N ASP A 324 -28.97 -7.30 1.13
CA ASP A 324 -28.65 -7.40 2.54
C ASP A 324 -27.40 -8.28 2.68
N PHE A 325 -26.26 -7.63 2.57
CA PHE A 325 -24.97 -8.29 2.79
C PHE A 325 -24.87 -8.88 4.19
N THR A 326 -25.72 -8.46 5.11
CA THR A 326 -25.79 -9.01 6.46
C THR A 326 -26.32 -10.45 6.40
N ASP A 327 -27.37 -10.72 5.63
CA ASP A 327 -27.92 -12.07 5.47
C ASP A 327 -26.96 -12.99 4.71
N VAL A 328 -26.31 -12.48 3.65
CA VAL A 328 -25.27 -13.22 2.91
C VAL A 328 -24.05 -13.48 3.79
N TYR A 329 -23.65 -12.49 4.55
CA TYR A 329 -22.53 -12.57 5.50
C TYR A 329 -22.87 -13.52 6.66
N GLU A 330 -24.03 -13.40 7.29
CA GLU A 330 -24.47 -14.28 8.38
C GLU A 330 -24.58 -15.74 7.90
N THR A 331 -25.14 -15.99 6.71
CA THR A 331 -25.20 -17.35 6.14
C THR A 331 -23.81 -17.91 5.82
N LEU A 332 -22.93 -17.12 5.20
CA LEU A 332 -21.55 -17.54 4.92
C LEU A 332 -20.69 -17.65 6.17
N VAL A 333 -20.94 -16.79 7.16
CA VAL A 333 -20.15 -16.75 8.40
C VAL A 333 -20.65 -17.81 9.39
N ASP A 334 -21.95 -17.97 9.58
CA ASP A 334 -22.48 -18.96 10.51
C ASP A 334 -22.25 -20.38 10.00
N ASP A 335 -22.39 -20.62 8.69
CA ASP A 335 -22.14 -21.93 8.09
C ASP A 335 -20.64 -22.22 7.94
N VAL A 336 -19.81 -21.23 7.58
CA VAL A 336 -18.36 -21.38 7.39
C VAL A 336 -17.58 -21.16 8.70
N TRP A 337 -18.09 -20.33 9.62
CA TRP A 337 -17.40 -19.92 10.85
C TRP A 337 -17.98 -20.56 12.10
N GLY A 338 -18.87 -21.51 12.00
CA GLY A 338 -19.48 -22.18 13.15
C GLY A 338 -18.60 -22.15 14.39
N ASN A 339 -19.17 -21.85 15.53
CA ASN A 339 -18.52 -21.46 16.80
C ASN A 339 -17.31 -22.30 17.28
N ASP A 340 -17.08 -23.48 16.69
CA ASP A 340 -16.04 -24.44 17.12
C ASP A 340 -14.75 -24.42 16.30
N SER A 341 -14.60 -23.54 15.30
CA SER A 341 -13.48 -23.60 14.36
C SER A 341 -12.39 -22.55 14.52
N ILE A 342 -12.56 -21.57 15.42
CA ILE A 342 -11.53 -20.60 15.76
C ILE A 342 -10.70 -21.16 16.92
N TYR A 343 -9.40 -21.33 16.71
CA TYR A 343 -8.49 -21.83 17.75
C TYR A 343 -7.26 -20.92 17.85
N ASN A 344 -6.61 -20.96 19.01
CA ASN A 344 -5.33 -20.30 19.19
C ASN A 344 -4.28 -21.00 18.32
N GLY A 345 -3.85 -20.32 17.26
CA GLY A 345 -2.97 -20.89 16.22
C GLY A 345 -1.49 -20.86 16.56
N GLY A 346 -1.11 -20.28 17.69
CA GLY A 346 0.29 -20.03 18.03
C GLY A 346 0.87 -18.83 17.26
N ASP A 347 2.18 -18.73 17.21
CA ASP A 347 2.87 -17.61 16.58
C ASP A 347 2.93 -17.77 15.06
N TYR A 348 2.71 -16.70 14.30
CA TYR A 348 3.02 -16.64 12.88
C TYR A 348 3.87 -15.42 12.51
N LYS A 349 4.42 -15.42 11.30
CA LYS A 349 5.29 -14.34 10.83
C LYS A 349 4.79 -13.72 9.53
N THR A 350 4.82 -12.38 9.48
CA THR A 350 4.65 -11.65 8.23
C THR A 350 5.96 -11.00 7.81
N SER A 351 6.36 -11.18 6.57
CA SER A 351 7.58 -10.57 6.02
C SER A 351 7.31 -9.12 5.62
N LEU A 352 8.28 -8.25 5.85
CA LEU A 352 8.25 -6.90 5.27
C LEU A 352 8.35 -6.97 3.75
N LYS A 353 7.86 -5.93 3.07
CA LYS A 353 7.94 -5.79 1.61
C LYS A 353 9.38 -5.47 1.18
N THR A 354 10.22 -6.50 1.13
CA THR A 354 11.65 -6.35 0.78
C THR A 354 11.81 -5.82 -0.65
N ARG A 355 12.69 -4.85 -0.80
CA ARG A 355 13.01 -4.25 -2.11
C ARG A 355 14.51 -4.10 -2.32
N ILE A 356 14.93 -4.37 -3.54
CA ILE A 356 16.30 -4.14 -4.02
C ILE A 356 16.24 -2.95 -4.97
N MET A 357 17.13 -1.98 -4.81
CA MET A 357 17.18 -0.79 -5.64
C MET A 357 18.57 -0.56 -6.19
N LEU A 358 18.63 -0.22 -7.48
CA LEU A 358 19.80 0.30 -8.16
C LEU A 358 19.48 1.66 -8.76
N GLN A 359 20.27 2.67 -8.45
CA GLN A 359 20.08 4.04 -8.90
C GLN A 359 21.35 4.57 -9.56
N GLY A 360 21.19 5.25 -10.70
CA GLY A 360 22.25 6.01 -11.36
C GLY A 360 21.77 7.42 -11.66
N TYR A 361 22.63 8.42 -11.49
CA TYR A 361 22.30 9.79 -11.89
C TYR A 361 23.40 10.45 -12.68
N TYR A 362 23.01 11.35 -13.59
CA TYR A 362 23.88 12.26 -14.30
C TYR A 362 23.41 13.70 -14.13
N GLU A 363 24.24 14.53 -13.50
CA GLU A 363 23.98 15.95 -13.24
C GLU A 363 24.77 16.81 -14.22
N LEU A 364 24.08 17.40 -15.17
CA LEU A 364 24.67 18.32 -16.13
C LEU A 364 24.97 19.66 -15.47
N CYS A 365 24.01 20.18 -14.74
CA CYS A 365 24.11 21.40 -13.95
C CYS A 365 23.08 21.35 -12.80
N PRO A 366 23.09 22.29 -11.84
CA PRO A 366 22.13 22.29 -10.73
C PRO A 366 20.64 22.27 -11.13
N LEU A 367 20.34 22.75 -12.35
CA LEU A 367 18.97 22.75 -12.91
C LEU A 367 18.62 21.46 -13.63
N ALA A 368 19.61 20.60 -13.96
CA ALA A 368 19.38 19.44 -14.81
C ALA A 368 20.15 18.22 -14.27
N ARG A 369 19.43 17.36 -13.57
CA ARG A 369 19.87 16.02 -13.14
C ARG A 369 18.92 14.99 -13.73
N PHE A 370 19.46 14.03 -14.43
CA PHE A 370 18.76 12.85 -14.94
C PHE A 370 19.05 11.67 -14.03
N THR A 371 18.04 10.95 -13.62
CA THR A 371 18.17 9.81 -12.72
C THR A 371 17.41 8.62 -13.30
N ALA A 372 18.03 7.45 -13.26
CA ALA A 372 17.38 6.17 -13.54
C ALA A 372 17.42 5.32 -12.29
N ILE A 373 16.28 4.73 -11.92
CA ILE A 373 16.13 3.85 -10.75
C ILE A 373 15.49 2.55 -11.23
N SER A 374 16.14 1.44 -10.98
CA SER A 374 15.56 0.10 -11.13
C SER A 374 15.29 -0.46 -9.76
N GLN A 375 14.08 -1.01 -9.55
CA GLN A 375 13.68 -1.65 -8.31
C GLN A 375 13.10 -3.04 -8.58
N LEU A 376 13.36 -3.95 -7.65
CA LEU A 376 12.76 -5.26 -7.56
C LEU A 376 12.06 -5.36 -6.21
N TYR A 377 10.75 -5.49 -6.23
CA TYR A 377 9.94 -5.75 -5.05
C TYR A 377 9.74 -7.25 -4.89
N TYR A 378 9.94 -7.75 -3.68
CA TYR A 378 9.59 -9.13 -3.33
C TYR A 378 8.29 -9.13 -2.55
N VAL A 379 7.20 -9.57 -3.19
CA VAL A 379 5.85 -9.58 -2.63
C VAL A 379 5.15 -10.87 -3.01
N LYS A 380 4.56 -11.56 -2.02
CA LYS A 380 3.86 -12.85 -2.22
C LYS A 380 4.69 -13.84 -3.06
N GLU A 381 5.95 -14.02 -2.65
CA GLU A 381 6.90 -14.95 -3.29
C GLU A 381 7.26 -14.65 -4.76
N LYS A 382 6.88 -13.49 -5.28
CA LYS A 382 7.18 -13.05 -6.65
C LYS A 382 8.04 -11.78 -6.65
N PHE A 383 9.00 -11.74 -7.58
CA PHE A 383 9.75 -10.52 -7.88
C PHE A 383 8.99 -9.67 -8.89
N ARG A 384 8.76 -8.40 -8.53
CA ARG A 384 8.04 -7.43 -9.36
C ARG A 384 9.00 -6.29 -9.75
N PRO A 385 9.44 -6.23 -11.01
CA PRO A 385 10.37 -5.19 -11.47
C PRO A 385 9.66 -3.85 -11.70
N SER A 386 10.42 -2.76 -11.48
CA SER A 386 10.05 -1.42 -11.93
C SER A 386 11.26 -0.63 -12.40
N LEU A 387 11.04 0.29 -13.33
CA LEU A 387 12.04 1.22 -13.85
C LEU A 387 11.47 2.64 -13.82
N THR A 388 12.19 3.55 -13.16
CA THR A 388 11.84 4.97 -13.11
C THR A 388 12.92 5.80 -13.79
N LEU A 389 12.49 6.68 -14.68
CA LEU A 389 13.32 7.71 -15.29
C LEU A 389 12.87 9.07 -14.75
N ALA A 390 13.80 9.90 -14.33
CA ALA A 390 13.46 11.17 -13.72
C ALA A 390 14.36 12.33 -14.19
N TYR A 391 13.76 13.50 -14.24
CA TYR A 391 14.40 14.79 -14.36
C TYR A 391 14.19 15.58 -13.08
N SER A 392 15.26 16.14 -12.54
CA SER A 392 15.19 16.94 -11.33
C SER A 392 16.15 18.12 -11.38
N GLY A 393 15.85 19.17 -10.62
CA GLY A 393 16.66 20.35 -10.59
C GLY A 393 16.47 21.21 -9.35
N SER A 394 17.35 22.18 -9.18
CA SER A 394 17.35 23.10 -8.06
C SER A 394 17.63 24.53 -8.55
N ILE A 395 16.71 25.45 -8.26
CA ILE A 395 16.83 26.87 -8.55
C ILE A 395 17.33 27.57 -7.30
N LEU A 396 18.51 28.20 -7.39
CA LEU A 396 19.17 28.93 -6.29
C LEU A 396 19.32 28.11 -4.99
N ARG A 397 19.24 26.77 -5.06
CA ARG A 397 19.15 25.88 -3.89
C ARG A 397 17.94 26.15 -2.99
N LEU A 398 17.05 27.03 -3.38
CA LEU A 398 15.82 27.38 -2.68
C LEU A 398 14.69 26.49 -3.12
N LEU A 399 14.39 26.46 -4.42
CA LEU A 399 13.33 25.68 -5.01
C LEU A 399 13.91 24.44 -5.68
N ASN A 400 13.43 23.27 -5.26
CA ASN A 400 13.80 21.99 -5.84
C ASN A 400 12.58 21.37 -6.49
N PHE A 401 12.75 20.74 -7.64
CA PHE A 401 11.67 20.09 -8.35
C PHE A 401 12.11 18.78 -8.95
N THR A 402 11.16 17.89 -9.16
CA THR A 402 11.37 16.63 -9.88
C THR A 402 10.14 16.28 -10.70
N ALA A 403 10.37 15.62 -11.83
CA ALA A 403 9.37 14.95 -12.63
C ALA A 403 9.90 13.57 -12.98
N SER A 404 9.07 12.55 -12.93
CA SER A 404 9.47 11.17 -13.18
C SER A 404 8.42 10.41 -13.97
N TYR A 405 8.88 9.38 -14.67
CA TYR A 405 8.04 8.40 -15.31
C TYR A 405 8.48 7.01 -14.84
N THR A 406 7.54 6.27 -14.28
CA THR A 406 7.77 4.93 -13.76
C THR A 406 7.01 3.92 -14.59
N MET A 407 7.70 2.89 -15.02
CA MET A 407 7.16 1.68 -15.64
C MET A 407 7.21 0.58 -14.58
N SER A 408 6.07 -0.01 -14.23
CA SER A 408 6.00 -1.08 -13.24
C SER A 408 4.99 -2.13 -13.67
N GLU A 409 5.41 -3.38 -13.63
CA GLU A 409 4.52 -4.51 -13.86
C GLU A 409 3.43 -4.62 -12.80
N TYR A 410 3.70 -4.09 -11.62
CA TYR A 410 2.85 -4.25 -10.45
C TYR A 410 1.84 -3.12 -10.24
N SER A 411 2.23 -1.87 -10.46
CA SER A 411 1.38 -0.69 -10.26
C SER A 411 1.01 0.02 -11.56
N GLY A 412 1.37 -0.57 -12.71
CA GLY A 412 1.21 0.09 -14.00
C GLY A 412 2.18 1.25 -14.20
N ASN A 413 1.95 2.03 -15.25
CA ASN A 413 2.78 3.18 -15.57
C ASN A 413 2.28 4.41 -14.83
N SER A 414 3.20 5.21 -14.28
CA SER A 414 2.85 6.42 -13.53
C SER A 414 3.77 7.60 -13.83
N VAL A 415 3.23 8.79 -13.67
CA VAL A 415 3.98 10.06 -13.77
C VAL A 415 4.07 10.66 -12.37
N GLY A 416 5.27 10.82 -11.88
CA GLY A 416 5.55 11.46 -10.59
C GLY A 416 5.96 12.91 -10.73
N ALA A 417 5.68 13.70 -9.70
CA ALA A 417 6.13 15.08 -9.58
C ALA A 417 6.47 15.43 -8.14
N GLY A 418 7.37 16.38 -7.95
CA GLY A 418 7.72 16.83 -6.62
C GLY A 418 8.23 18.26 -6.59
N LEU A 419 7.87 18.95 -5.52
CA LEU A 419 8.34 20.28 -5.21
C LEU A 419 8.90 20.31 -3.78
N GLY A 420 10.00 21.01 -3.60
CA GLY A 420 10.61 21.21 -2.30
C GLY A 420 11.20 22.60 -2.16
N ILE A 421 11.00 23.23 -1.01
CA ILE A 421 11.49 24.58 -0.71
C ILE A 421 12.41 24.54 0.50
N ASN A 422 13.60 25.10 0.36
CA ASN A 422 14.61 25.22 1.42
C ASN A 422 14.62 26.67 1.96
N LEU A 423 13.89 26.92 3.04
CA LEU A 423 13.82 28.23 3.70
C LEU A 423 14.87 28.31 4.82
N GLY A 424 16.15 28.39 4.43
CA GLY A 424 17.25 28.38 5.38
C GLY A 424 17.37 27.03 6.12
N PRO A 425 17.05 26.97 7.43
CA PRO A 425 17.04 25.72 8.16
C PRO A 425 15.78 24.86 7.90
N LEU A 426 14.68 25.45 7.47
CA LEU A 426 13.42 24.79 7.23
C LEU A 426 13.35 24.27 5.79
N ASN A 427 13.11 22.96 5.64
CA ASN A 427 12.86 22.31 4.37
C ASN A 427 11.40 21.81 4.35
N VAL A 428 10.63 22.22 3.37
CA VAL A 428 9.24 21.80 3.16
C VAL A 428 9.15 21.14 1.79
N TYR A 429 8.41 20.04 1.69
CA TYR A 429 8.21 19.36 0.41
C TYR A 429 6.83 18.75 0.28
N VAL A 430 6.40 18.64 -0.96
CA VAL A 430 5.27 17.84 -1.41
C VAL A 430 5.69 17.08 -2.65
N VAL A 431 5.44 15.78 -2.66
CA VAL A 431 5.76 14.92 -3.79
C VAL A 431 4.64 13.92 -4.01
N THR A 432 4.50 13.48 -5.25
CA THR A 432 3.64 12.38 -5.64
C THR A 432 4.38 11.50 -6.65
N ASP A 433 4.25 10.20 -6.54
CA ASP A 433 4.75 9.25 -7.53
C ASP A 433 3.72 8.98 -8.64
N ASN A 434 2.48 9.45 -8.44
CA ASN A 434 1.43 9.37 -9.44
C ASN A 434 0.62 10.68 -9.48
N VAL A 435 0.89 11.50 -10.48
CA VAL A 435 0.08 12.67 -10.77
C VAL A 435 -1.19 12.18 -11.46
N MET A 436 -2.35 12.46 -10.86
CA MET A 436 -3.63 12.22 -11.50
C MET A 436 -3.70 13.05 -12.80
N ILE A 437 -3.44 12.40 -13.93
CA ILE A 437 -3.56 13.06 -15.23
C ILE A 437 -4.97 12.80 -15.74
N ALA A 438 -5.70 13.87 -16.03
CA ALA A 438 -6.97 13.78 -16.73
C ALA A 438 -6.73 13.11 -18.10
N THR A 439 -7.23 11.89 -18.28
CA THR A 439 -7.00 11.12 -19.50
C THR A 439 -8.03 11.44 -20.58
N LYS A 440 -9.19 11.98 -20.20
CA LYS A 440 -10.25 12.38 -21.13
C LYS A 440 -10.93 13.68 -20.69
N TYR A 441 -11.19 14.55 -21.66
CA TYR A 441 -12.01 15.71 -21.50
C TYR A 441 -13.35 15.49 -22.19
N ASN A 442 -14.43 15.53 -21.43
CA ASN A 442 -15.77 15.48 -21.99
C ASN A 442 -16.22 16.91 -22.34
N ALA A 443 -16.21 17.23 -23.62
CA ALA A 443 -16.60 18.58 -24.12
C ALA A 443 -18.07 18.92 -23.86
N SER A 444 -18.94 17.92 -23.66
CA SER A 444 -20.37 18.12 -23.43
C SER A 444 -20.69 18.49 -21.98
N THR A 445 -19.93 17.97 -21.03
CA THR A 445 -20.13 18.25 -19.59
C THR A 445 -19.11 19.23 -19.03
N MET A 446 -18.09 19.62 -19.79
CA MET A 446 -16.91 20.38 -19.32
C MET A 446 -16.19 19.72 -18.14
N GLU A 447 -16.34 18.44 -17.95
CA GLU A 447 -15.72 17.69 -16.86
C GLU A 447 -14.44 17.01 -17.34
N LEU A 448 -13.42 17.10 -16.50
CA LEU A 448 -12.18 16.36 -16.62
C LEU A 448 -12.38 14.97 -16.01
N LEU A 449 -12.43 13.96 -16.87
CA LEU A 449 -12.49 12.58 -16.43
C LEU A 449 -11.08 12.09 -16.12
N THR A 450 -10.82 11.81 -14.87
CA THR A 450 -9.55 11.25 -14.41
C THR A 450 -9.69 9.76 -14.17
N SER A 451 -8.75 8.98 -14.68
CA SER A 451 -8.59 7.57 -14.29
C SER A 451 -7.92 7.54 -12.92
N TYR A 452 -8.62 6.98 -11.92
CA TYR A 452 -8.15 6.90 -10.53
C TYR A 452 -7.55 5.54 -10.21
N ASP A 453 -6.62 5.06 -11.03
CA ASP A 453 -6.02 3.75 -10.81
C ASP A 453 -5.09 3.76 -9.61
N ASN A 454 -4.32 4.83 -9.44
CA ASN A 454 -3.37 4.97 -8.35
C ASN A 454 -3.28 6.44 -7.91
N ALA A 455 -3.17 6.66 -6.62
CA ALA A 455 -2.88 7.98 -6.06
C ALA A 455 -1.83 7.86 -4.95
N ASN A 456 -0.91 8.81 -4.92
CA ASN A 456 0.08 8.89 -3.84
C ASN A 456 0.36 10.36 -3.56
N ILE A 457 0.40 10.71 -2.30
CA ILE A 457 0.85 12.02 -1.85
C ILE A 457 1.76 11.87 -0.64
N ARG A 458 2.89 12.56 -0.70
CA ARG A 458 3.82 12.63 0.41
C ARG A 458 4.17 14.07 0.67
N LEU A 459 4.09 14.48 1.91
CA LEU A 459 4.43 15.83 2.34
C LEU A 459 5.24 15.79 3.64
N GLY A 460 6.00 16.84 3.86
CA GLY A 460 6.74 16.93 5.11
C GLY A 460 7.49 18.23 5.30
N MET A 461 7.88 18.43 6.54
CA MET A 461 8.62 19.60 6.99
C MET A 461 9.75 19.19 7.95
N VAL A 462 10.97 19.60 7.66
CA VAL A 462 12.18 19.16 8.36
C VAL A 462 13.08 20.36 8.66
N LEU A 463 13.62 20.40 9.86
CA LEU A 463 14.66 21.35 10.23
C LEU A 463 16.05 20.76 9.95
N THR A 464 16.88 21.49 9.22
CA THR A 464 18.25 21.12 8.88
C THR A 464 19.21 22.20 9.28
N LEU A 465 20.21 21.86 10.09
CA LEU A 465 21.18 22.81 10.60
C LEU A 465 22.59 22.43 10.15
N GLY A 466 23.45 23.46 9.95
CA GLY A 466 24.85 23.28 9.67
C GLY A 466 25.17 22.72 8.29
N ASN A 467 24.69 23.36 7.21
CA ASN A 467 24.96 22.98 5.83
C ASN A 467 26.48 23.02 5.53
N ARG A 468 27.02 21.89 5.04
CA ARG A 468 28.46 21.69 4.81
C ARG A 468 29.01 22.54 3.65
N ASP A 469 28.17 22.91 2.70
CA ASP A 469 28.56 23.61 1.48
C ASP A 469 28.88 25.11 1.69
N LYS A 470 28.57 25.66 2.87
CA LYS A 470 28.92 27.05 3.21
C LYS A 470 30.37 27.23 3.63
N LYS A 471 31.17 26.18 3.82
CA LYS A 471 32.56 26.23 4.26
C LYS A 471 33.62 26.10 3.18
N LYS A 472 33.21 25.94 1.90
CA LYS A 472 34.14 26.00 0.75
C LYS A 472 33.83 27.22 -0.13
N LYS A 473 33.97 28.38 0.46
CA LYS A 473 34.26 29.66 -0.23
C LYS A 473 35.48 30.28 0.40
#